data_ce430ddf668ce0774ded194489775c56
#
_entry.id   ce430ddf668ce0774ded194489775c56
#
_cell.length_a   1.000
_cell.length_b   1.000
_cell.length_c   1.000
_cell.angle_alpha   90.00
_cell.angle_beta   90.00
_cell.angle_gamma   90.00
#
_symmetry.space_group_name_H-M   'P 1'
#
loop_
_entity.id
_entity.type
_entity.pdbx_description
1 polymer ?
#
loop_
_entity_poly.entity_id
_entity_poly.type
_entity_poly.pdbx_seq_one_letter_code
_entity_poly.pdbx_strand_id
1 'polypeptide(L)'
;MSFAYQVSGWNRKRKWDTFLKEIHPTAESTILDIGFSEEEYSDTDNFLEKHYPQIEQITALCLETPEAYLHARKDINFKVPESAVAVKKKQASKRYPQLEIVTYDGNNFPFNDKSFDVCWSNAVLEHVGKNEEQINFLKEIKRVAKRAFITTPNRYFPIEVHTRIPLLHFLPKKVFDRFLHFIGKGWAADEYMYLLSLGDLCRRLEAAGITKYKIIKNRLLFFTLDFVVVFEDE
;
A
#
# COMPACT_ATOMS: atom_id res chain seq x y z
N MET A 1 -13.04 22.30 2.78
CA MET A 1 -12.24 21.06 2.99
C MET A 1 -11.82 20.98 4.44
N SER A 2 -11.93 19.79 5.06
CA SER A 2 -11.42 19.56 6.42
C SER A 2 -9.88 19.68 6.46
N PHE A 3 -9.32 20.21 7.54
CA PHE A 3 -7.88 20.31 7.77
C PHE A 3 -7.13 18.97 7.52
N ALA A 4 -7.77 17.86 7.90
CA ALA A 4 -7.20 16.52 7.67
C ALA A 4 -7.04 16.17 6.18
N TYR A 5 -7.93 16.64 5.30
CA TYR A 5 -7.79 16.45 3.85
C TYR A 5 -6.65 17.31 3.27
N GLN A 6 -6.44 18.52 3.81
CA GLN A 6 -5.31 19.36 3.39
C GLN A 6 -3.97 18.72 3.77
N VAL A 7 -3.86 18.17 4.98
CA VAL A 7 -2.67 17.41 5.42
C VAL A 7 -2.45 16.18 4.55
N SER A 8 -3.52 15.45 4.21
CA SER A 8 -3.42 14.28 3.32
C SER A 8 -2.90 14.66 1.94
N GLY A 9 -3.47 15.71 1.32
CA GLY A 9 -3.04 16.20 0.01
C GLY A 9 -1.58 16.66 0.00
N TRP A 10 -1.18 17.46 1.01
CA TRP A 10 0.19 17.89 1.19
C TRP A 10 1.16 16.70 1.36
N ASN A 11 0.77 15.69 2.14
CA ASN A 11 1.57 14.50 2.35
C ASN A 11 1.76 13.69 1.06
N ARG A 12 0.69 13.52 0.27
CA ARG A 12 0.76 12.80 -1.02
C ARG A 12 1.64 13.54 -2.02
N LYS A 13 1.53 14.88 -2.08
CA LYS A 13 2.42 15.68 -2.91
C LYS A 13 3.89 15.51 -2.52
N ARG A 14 4.22 15.51 -1.23
CA ARG A 14 5.59 15.27 -0.76
C ARG A 14 6.12 13.88 -1.13
N LYS A 15 5.28 12.85 -1.02
CA LYS A 15 5.63 11.49 -1.46
C LYS A 15 5.91 11.48 -2.96
N TRP A 16 5.08 12.16 -3.74
CA TRP A 16 5.26 12.32 -5.17
C TRP A 16 6.58 13.01 -5.51
N ASP A 17 6.86 14.16 -4.89
CA ASP A 17 8.11 14.89 -5.09
C ASP A 17 9.32 14.02 -4.70
N THR A 18 9.18 13.21 -3.64
CA THR A 18 10.21 12.24 -3.21
C THR A 18 10.36 11.10 -4.22
N PHE A 19 9.29 10.59 -4.77
CA PHE A 19 9.30 9.57 -5.81
C PHE A 19 10.07 10.04 -7.04
N LEU A 20 9.73 11.20 -7.57
CA LEU A 20 10.42 11.78 -8.72
C LEU A 20 11.92 11.99 -8.44
N LYS A 21 12.25 12.43 -7.23
CA LYS A 21 13.64 12.70 -6.81
C LYS A 21 14.47 11.43 -6.61
N GLU A 22 13.90 10.36 -6.10
CA GLU A 22 14.65 9.16 -5.71
C GLU A 22 14.63 8.08 -6.81
N ILE A 23 13.55 8.02 -7.59
CA ILE A 23 13.37 7.00 -8.62
C ILE A 23 13.80 7.51 -10.00
N HIS A 24 13.63 8.81 -10.30
CA HIS A 24 13.90 9.38 -11.61
C HIS A 24 13.25 8.58 -12.76
N PRO A 25 11.92 8.34 -12.75
CA PRO A 25 11.29 7.59 -13.82
C PRO A 25 11.39 8.35 -15.14
N THR A 26 11.59 7.63 -16.24
CA THR A 26 11.60 8.18 -17.60
C THR A 26 10.26 7.94 -18.28
N ALA A 27 10.05 8.50 -19.46
CA ALA A 27 8.80 8.25 -20.22
C ALA A 27 8.61 6.79 -20.64
N GLU A 28 9.69 6.00 -20.70
CA GLU A 28 9.67 4.58 -21.05
C GLU A 28 9.59 3.68 -19.82
N SER A 29 9.67 4.24 -18.60
CA SER A 29 9.66 3.45 -17.37
C SER A 29 8.31 2.77 -17.17
N THR A 30 8.33 1.44 -17.12
CA THR A 30 7.15 0.64 -16.76
C THR A 30 6.94 0.64 -15.26
N ILE A 31 5.72 0.96 -14.81
CA ILE A 31 5.40 1.10 -13.38
C ILE A 31 4.31 0.10 -12.99
N LEU A 32 4.57 -0.68 -11.95
CA LEU A 32 3.55 -1.45 -11.26
C LEU A 32 3.00 -0.61 -10.11
N ASP A 33 1.72 -0.23 -10.17
CA ASP A 33 1.03 0.36 -9.03
C ASP A 33 0.30 -0.71 -8.22
N ILE A 34 0.58 -0.73 -6.91
CA ILE A 34 -0.13 -1.59 -5.96
C ILE A 34 -0.88 -0.70 -4.99
N GLY A 35 -2.21 -0.73 -5.09
CA GLY A 35 -3.10 0.09 -4.24
C GLY A 35 -4.06 0.97 -5.02
N PHE A 36 -4.12 0.82 -6.33
CA PHE A 36 -5.12 1.45 -7.18
C PHE A 36 -6.54 1.00 -6.81
N SER A 37 -7.51 1.89 -6.92
CA SER A 37 -8.92 1.60 -6.78
C SER A 37 -9.73 2.28 -7.89
N GLU A 38 -10.66 1.54 -8.49
CA GLU A 38 -11.64 2.13 -9.42
C GLU A 38 -12.55 3.14 -8.74
N GLU A 39 -12.80 2.95 -7.44
CA GLU A 39 -13.59 3.87 -6.64
C GLU A 39 -12.68 4.88 -5.94
N GLU A 40 -12.94 6.15 -6.17
CA GLU A 40 -12.25 7.25 -5.51
C GLU A 40 -13.18 7.93 -4.51
N TYR A 41 -12.70 8.03 -3.28
CA TYR A 41 -13.41 8.68 -2.17
C TYR A 41 -12.86 10.08 -1.89
N SER A 42 -11.72 10.43 -2.49
CA SER A 42 -11.09 11.74 -2.36
C SER A 42 -10.26 12.12 -3.58
N ASP A 43 -10.04 13.42 -3.77
CA ASP A 43 -9.19 13.95 -4.86
C ASP A 43 -7.74 13.47 -4.77
N THR A 44 -7.34 12.92 -3.62
CA THR A 44 -5.99 12.44 -3.38
C THR A 44 -5.81 10.94 -3.62
N ASP A 45 -6.89 10.22 -3.95
CA ASP A 45 -6.82 8.81 -4.34
C ASP A 45 -6.24 8.69 -5.75
N ASN A 46 -5.65 7.55 -6.06
CA ASN A 46 -4.99 7.28 -7.35
C ASN A 46 -4.04 8.42 -7.76
N PHE A 47 -3.16 8.80 -6.81
CA PHE A 47 -2.30 9.97 -6.99
C PHE A 47 -1.27 9.76 -8.10
N LEU A 48 -0.77 8.55 -8.27
CA LEU A 48 0.15 8.19 -9.35
C LEU A 48 -0.53 8.39 -10.71
N GLU A 49 -1.72 7.83 -10.92
CA GLU A 49 -2.46 7.86 -12.18
C GLU A 49 -2.86 9.28 -12.59
N LYS A 50 -3.12 10.13 -11.60
CA LYS A 50 -3.48 11.54 -11.84
C LYS A 50 -2.29 12.42 -12.22
N HIS A 51 -1.07 12.02 -11.84
CA HIS A 51 0.10 12.90 -11.95
C HIS A 51 1.23 12.35 -12.83
N TYR A 52 1.24 11.04 -13.12
CA TYR A 52 2.22 10.47 -14.03
C TYR A 52 1.79 10.67 -15.48
N PRO A 53 2.61 11.35 -16.30
CA PRO A 53 2.18 11.74 -17.66
C PRO A 53 1.95 10.56 -18.60
N GLN A 54 2.67 9.45 -18.42
CA GLN A 54 2.60 8.25 -19.26
C GLN A 54 1.76 7.17 -18.56
N ILE A 55 0.46 7.40 -18.46
CA ILE A 55 -0.46 6.50 -17.78
C ILE A 55 -0.50 5.09 -18.42
N GLU A 56 -0.25 4.99 -19.71
CA GLU A 56 -0.15 3.74 -20.46
C GLU A 56 1.05 2.88 -20.04
N GLN A 57 2.04 3.45 -19.35
CA GLN A 57 3.17 2.72 -18.76
C GLN A 57 2.86 2.17 -17.38
N ILE A 58 1.67 2.47 -16.82
CA ILE A 58 1.25 1.98 -15.52
C ILE A 58 0.42 0.71 -15.70
N THR A 59 0.77 -0.32 -14.93
CA THR A 59 -0.09 -1.48 -14.69
C THR A 59 -0.52 -1.46 -13.23
N ALA A 60 -1.83 -1.42 -12.99
CA ALA A 60 -2.38 -1.47 -11.64
C ALA A 60 -2.62 -2.93 -11.21
N LEU A 61 -2.12 -3.31 -10.03
CA LEU A 61 -2.36 -4.60 -9.42
C LEU A 61 -3.41 -4.48 -8.32
N CYS A 62 -4.54 -5.15 -8.49
CA CYS A 62 -5.67 -5.12 -7.58
C CYS A 62 -6.02 -6.53 -7.09
N LEU A 63 -6.61 -6.63 -5.90
CA LEU A 63 -7.23 -7.87 -5.45
C LEU A 63 -8.47 -8.18 -6.29
N GLU A 64 -8.71 -9.46 -6.60
CA GLU A 64 -9.78 -9.91 -7.50
C GLU A 64 -11.17 -9.49 -7.03
N THR A 65 -11.36 -9.35 -5.71
CA THR A 65 -12.61 -8.89 -5.11
C THR A 65 -12.34 -8.02 -3.88
N PRO A 66 -12.34 -6.68 -4.03
CA PRO A 66 -12.27 -5.78 -2.87
C PRO A 66 -13.39 -6.05 -1.85
N GLU A 67 -14.60 -6.36 -2.35
CA GLU A 67 -15.75 -6.69 -1.51
C GLU A 67 -15.62 -8.04 -0.83
N ALA A 68 -15.12 -9.07 -1.51
CA ALA A 68 -14.85 -10.36 -0.90
C ALA A 68 -13.75 -10.27 0.17
N TYR A 69 -12.77 -9.37 -0.02
CA TYR A 69 -11.74 -9.10 0.97
C TYR A 69 -12.30 -8.42 2.23
N LEU A 70 -13.25 -7.52 2.09
CA LEU A 70 -13.96 -6.90 3.20
C LEU A 70 -14.95 -7.89 3.87
N HIS A 71 -15.56 -8.78 3.10
CA HIS A 71 -16.46 -9.82 3.61
C HIS A 71 -15.70 -11.02 4.18
N ALA A 72 -14.62 -11.47 3.55
CA ALA A 72 -13.78 -12.56 4.05
C ALA A 72 -13.13 -12.22 5.40
N ARG A 73 -12.91 -10.94 5.69
CA ARG A 73 -12.45 -10.48 7.00
C ARG A 73 -13.54 -10.49 8.09
N LYS A 74 -14.81 -10.58 7.74
CA LYS A 74 -15.90 -10.72 8.71
C LYS A 74 -16.13 -12.17 9.14
N ASP A 75 -15.78 -13.14 8.28
CA ASP A 75 -15.93 -14.56 8.55
C ASP A 75 -14.54 -15.21 8.73
N ILE A 76 -14.16 -15.42 9.98
CA ILE A 76 -12.91 -16.09 10.42
C ILE A 76 -12.72 -17.50 9.83
N ASN A 77 -13.71 -18.03 9.11
CA ASN A 77 -13.72 -19.37 8.51
C ASN A 77 -13.74 -19.38 6.98
N PHE A 78 -13.48 -18.27 6.31
CA PHE A 78 -13.43 -18.27 4.86
C PHE A 78 -12.14 -18.96 4.38
N LYS A 79 -12.27 -20.22 4.00
CA LYS A 79 -11.28 -20.90 3.16
C LYS A 79 -11.50 -20.43 1.72
N VAL A 80 -10.52 -19.76 1.14
CA VAL A 80 -10.50 -19.54 -0.30
C VAL A 80 -10.65 -20.89 -0.97
N PRO A 81 -11.64 -21.10 -1.87
CA PRO A 81 -11.78 -22.36 -2.55
C PRO A 81 -10.48 -22.69 -3.30
N GLU A 82 -9.96 -23.91 -3.14
CA GLU A 82 -8.77 -24.42 -3.87
C GLU A 82 -8.93 -24.34 -5.41
N SER A 83 -10.14 -24.12 -5.90
CA SER A 83 -10.45 -23.96 -7.31
C SER A 83 -10.32 -22.51 -7.83
N ALA A 84 -10.02 -21.54 -7.00
CA ALA A 84 -9.65 -20.20 -7.45
C ALA A 84 -8.19 -20.21 -7.93
N VAL A 85 -7.93 -20.92 -9.01
CA VAL A 85 -6.72 -20.75 -9.81
C VAL A 85 -6.66 -19.28 -10.18
N ALA A 86 -5.61 -18.60 -9.81
CA ALA A 86 -5.36 -17.19 -10.06
C ALA A 86 -5.61 -16.88 -11.56
N VAL A 87 -6.82 -16.47 -11.87
CA VAL A 87 -7.16 -16.08 -13.24
C VAL A 87 -6.70 -14.65 -13.38
N LYS A 88 -5.53 -14.50 -13.98
CA LYS A 88 -5.04 -13.19 -14.43
C LYS A 88 -6.07 -12.58 -15.37
N LYS A 89 -6.91 -11.71 -14.85
CA LYS A 89 -7.84 -10.92 -15.68
C LYS A 89 -7.17 -9.58 -15.95
N LYS A 90 -6.88 -9.33 -17.23
CA LYS A 90 -6.48 -8.04 -17.73
C LYS A 90 -7.71 -7.28 -18.19
N GLN A 91 -7.89 -6.07 -17.70
CA GLN A 91 -8.97 -5.18 -18.13
C GLN A 91 -8.48 -3.73 -18.15
N ALA A 92 -9.09 -2.90 -18.97
CA ALA A 92 -8.88 -1.46 -18.92
C ALA A 92 -9.68 -0.86 -17.75
N SER A 93 -9.09 0.15 -17.09
CA SER A 93 -9.82 0.93 -16.10
C SER A 93 -10.98 1.69 -16.76
N LYS A 94 -12.11 1.74 -16.08
CA LYS A 94 -13.26 2.56 -16.51
C LYS A 94 -12.98 4.05 -16.39
N ARG A 95 -12.23 4.44 -15.37
CA ARG A 95 -11.89 5.84 -15.08
C ARG A 95 -10.69 6.31 -15.89
N TYR A 96 -9.71 5.43 -16.08
CA TYR A 96 -8.46 5.69 -16.80
C TYR A 96 -8.32 4.66 -17.94
N PRO A 97 -8.94 4.87 -19.12
CA PRO A 97 -9.02 3.85 -20.17
C PRO A 97 -7.66 3.35 -20.69
N GLN A 98 -6.60 4.11 -20.50
CA GLN A 98 -5.22 3.74 -20.90
C GLN A 98 -4.51 2.90 -19.83
N LEU A 99 -5.06 2.82 -18.61
CA LEU A 99 -4.49 2.05 -17.50
C LEU A 99 -4.87 0.57 -17.63
N GLU A 100 -3.87 -0.30 -17.64
CA GLU A 100 -4.10 -1.75 -17.53
C GLU A 100 -4.30 -2.14 -16.06
N ILE A 101 -5.40 -2.82 -15.76
CA ILE A 101 -5.65 -3.42 -14.43
C ILE A 101 -5.44 -4.92 -14.53
N VAL A 102 -4.65 -5.46 -13.62
CA VAL A 102 -4.44 -6.90 -13.44
C VAL A 102 -4.94 -7.29 -12.05
N THR A 103 -5.79 -8.31 -11.98
CA THR A 103 -6.29 -8.81 -10.71
C THR A 103 -5.54 -10.07 -10.26
N TYR A 104 -5.41 -10.28 -8.95
CA TYR A 104 -4.77 -11.44 -8.35
C TYR A 104 -5.45 -11.85 -7.05
N ASP A 105 -5.09 -13.03 -6.53
CA ASP A 105 -5.72 -13.68 -5.38
C ASP A 105 -5.16 -13.24 -4.00
N GLY A 106 -4.20 -12.32 -3.99
CA GLY A 106 -3.54 -11.84 -2.76
C GLY A 106 -2.28 -12.63 -2.38
N ASN A 107 -1.89 -13.65 -3.15
CA ASN A 107 -0.67 -14.44 -2.89
C ASN A 107 0.49 -13.97 -3.77
N ASN A 108 0.73 -14.63 -4.89
CA ASN A 108 1.84 -14.31 -5.79
C ASN A 108 1.39 -13.30 -6.85
N PHE A 109 2.24 -12.33 -7.14
CA PHE A 109 1.96 -11.40 -8.23
C PHE A 109 2.05 -12.12 -9.58
N PRO A 110 1.04 -11.97 -10.46
CA PRO A 110 0.95 -12.72 -11.71
C PRO A 110 1.87 -12.16 -12.82
N PHE A 111 3.11 -11.82 -12.47
CA PHE A 111 4.11 -11.23 -13.33
C PHE A 111 5.42 -12.01 -13.28
N ASN A 112 6.20 -11.94 -14.36
CA ASN A 112 7.53 -12.49 -14.39
C ASN A 112 8.51 -11.65 -13.55
N ASP A 113 9.65 -12.24 -13.23
CA ASP A 113 10.71 -11.53 -12.52
C ASP A 113 11.18 -10.33 -13.32
N LYS A 114 11.42 -9.20 -12.62
CA LYS A 114 11.94 -7.96 -13.20
C LYS A 114 11.16 -7.42 -14.42
N SER A 115 9.85 -7.72 -14.47
CA SER A 115 8.97 -7.26 -15.57
C SER A 115 8.63 -5.77 -15.50
N PHE A 116 8.91 -5.11 -14.38
CA PHE A 116 8.70 -3.67 -14.22
C PHE A 116 10.00 -2.95 -13.85
N ASP A 117 10.15 -1.73 -14.36
CA ASP A 117 11.27 -0.88 -13.96
C ASP A 117 11.07 -0.34 -12.56
N VAL A 118 9.82 -0.06 -12.16
CA VAL A 118 9.48 0.51 -10.87
C VAL A 118 8.21 -0.14 -10.30
N CYS A 119 8.22 -0.42 -8.99
CA CYS A 119 7.01 -0.67 -8.23
C CYS A 119 6.70 0.56 -7.35
N TRP A 120 5.48 1.07 -7.47
CA TRP A 120 4.90 2.04 -6.58
C TRP A 120 3.90 1.35 -5.65
N SER A 121 4.04 1.54 -4.33
CA SER A 121 3.09 1.02 -3.33
C SER A 121 2.90 2.05 -2.23
N ASN A 122 1.75 2.70 -2.21
CA ASN A 122 1.49 3.80 -1.30
C ASN A 122 0.45 3.44 -0.23
N ALA A 123 0.90 3.21 1.00
CA ALA A 123 0.06 2.87 2.15
C ALA A 123 -0.75 1.58 1.94
N VAL A 124 -0.08 0.53 1.49
CA VAL A 124 -0.66 -0.81 1.25
C VAL A 124 -0.09 -1.84 2.24
N LEU A 125 1.22 -1.78 2.53
CA LEU A 125 1.94 -2.78 3.31
C LEU A 125 1.26 -3.07 4.66
N GLU A 126 0.71 -2.07 5.33
CA GLU A 126 0.01 -2.20 6.60
C GLU A 126 -1.31 -2.96 6.50
N HIS A 127 -1.85 -3.15 5.29
CA HIS A 127 -3.12 -3.85 5.03
C HIS A 127 -2.93 -5.28 4.54
N VAL A 128 -1.71 -5.69 4.20
CA VAL A 128 -1.45 -7.02 3.60
C VAL A 128 -1.59 -8.17 4.59
N GLY A 129 -1.71 -7.88 5.87
CA GLY A 129 -1.78 -8.90 6.92
C GLY A 129 -0.64 -8.80 7.92
N LYS A 130 -0.32 -9.92 8.58
CA LYS A 130 0.68 -9.98 9.65
C LYS A 130 2.11 -10.07 9.07
N ASN A 131 3.01 -10.55 9.90
CA ASN A 131 4.44 -10.64 9.65
C ASN A 131 4.80 -11.31 8.32
N GLU A 132 4.27 -12.52 8.11
CA GLU A 132 4.68 -13.35 6.98
C GLU A 132 4.08 -12.86 5.67
N GLU A 133 2.84 -12.42 5.70
CA GLU A 133 2.18 -11.84 4.54
C GLU A 133 2.89 -10.55 4.10
N GLN A 134 3.29 -9.69 5.05
CA GLN A 134 4.07 -8.49 4.75
C GLN A 134 5.44 -8.81 4.16
N ILE A 135 6.12 -9.84 4.69
CA ILE A 135 7.41 -10.30 4.15
C ILE A 135 7.24 -10.85 2.73
N ASN A 136 6.20 -11.67 2.49
CA ASN A 136 5.93 -12.22 1.17
C ASN A 136 5.57 -11.14 0.15
N PHE A 137 4.79 -10.14 0.56
CA PHE A 137 4.48 -8.97 -0.26
C PHE A 137 5.75 -8.21 -0.69
N LEU A 138 6.68 -8.00 0.23
CA LEU A 138 7.97 -7.35 -0.06
C LEU A 138 8.85 -8.21 -0.98
N LYS A 139 8.85 -9.56 -0.81
CA LYS A 139 9.54 -10.48 -1.72
C LYS A 139 8.97 -10.41 -3.14
N GLU A 140 7.67 -10.35 -3.27
CA GLU A 140 7.02 -10.24 -4.57
C GLU A 140 7.34 -8.89 -5.25
N ILE A 141 7.31 -7.78 -4.51
CA ILE A 141 7.75 -6.48 -5.05
C ILE A 141 9.20 -6.57 -5.55
N LYS A 142 10.10 -7.14 -4.72
CA LYS A 142 11.51 -7.34 -5.10
C LYS A 142 11.66 -8.22 -6.35
N ARG A 143 10.86 -9.27 -6.46
CA ARG A 143 10.89 -10.20 -7.57
C ARG A 143 10.48 -9.55 -8.88
N VAL A 144 9.37 -8.80 -8.88
CA VAL A 144 8.75 -8.30 -10.13
C VAL A 144 9.31 -6.98 -10.61
N ALA A 145 9.92 -6.18 -9.75
CA ALA A 145 10.42 -4.84 -10.09
C ALA A 145 11.93 -4.70 -9.87
N LYS A 146 12.58 -3.87 -10.71
CA LYS A 146 13.99 -3.52 -10.56
C LYS A 146 14.20 -2.52 -9.42
N ARG A 147 13.28 -1.58 -9.26
CA ARG A 147 13.29 -0.54 -8.22
C ARG A 147 11.93 -0.47 -7.54
N ALA A 148 11.90 -0.05 -6.30
CA ALA A 148 10.64 0.12 -5.59
C ALA A 148 10.59 1.41 -4.78
N PHE A 149 9.39 1.99 -4.73
CA PHE A 149 9.01 3.09 -3.88
C PHE A 149 7.79 2.67 -3.05
N ILE A 150 8.03 2.36 -1.77
CA ILE A 150 7.01 1.85 -0.86
C ILE A 150 6.80 2.84 0.25
N THR A 151 5.55 3.15 0.59
CA THR A 151 5.26 3.98 1.75
C THR A 151 4.34 3.25 2.72
N THR A 152 4.56 3.47 4.03
CA THR A 152 3.71 2.93 5.08
C THR A 152 3.64 3.89 6.27
N PRO A 153 2.47 4.06 6.92
CA PRO A 153 2.32 4.90 8.09
C PRO A 153 3.20 4.42 9.25
N ASN A 154 3.72 5.39 10.00
CA ASN A 154 4.46 5.09 11.21
C ASN A 154 3.51 4.78 12.37
N ARG A 155 3.64 3.60 12.97
CA ARG A 155 2.89 3.19 14.16
C ARG A 155 2.94 4.22 15.30
N TYR A 156 4.05 4.93 15.42
CA TYR A 156 4.26 5.91 16.50
C TYR A 156 3.87 7.34 16.13
N PHE A 157 3.17 7.54 15.01
CA PHE A 157 2.58 8.85 14.75
C PHE A 157 1.41 9.09 15.71
N PRO A 158 1.29 10.28 16.35
CA PRO A 158 0.31 10.51 17.42
C PRO A 158 -1.17 10.35 17.02
N ILE A 159 -1.48 10.47 15.72
CA ILE A 159 -2.84 10.34 15.20
C ILE A 159 -2.88 9.14 14.26
N GLU A 160 -3.75 8.18 14.52
CA GLU A 160 -3.94 7.07 13.60
C GLU A 160 -4.58 7.60 12.31
N VAL A 161 -3.89 7.36 11.17
CA VAL A 161 -4.17 8.08 9.91
C VAL A 161 -5.49 7.67 9.25
N HIS A 162 -5.99 6.45 9.49
CA HIS A 162 -7.22 5.94 8.91
C HIS A 162 -8.46 6.35 9.73
N THR A 163 -8.40 6.13 11.04
CA THR A 163 -9.51 6.48 11.94
C THR A 163 -9.48 7.93 12.40
N ARG A 164 -8.31 8.60 12.27
CA ARG A 164 -8.03 9.96 12.74
C ARG A 164 -8.21 10.12 14.25
N ILE A 165 -7.98 9.05 15.01
CA ILE A 165 -8.10 9.04 16.45
C ILE A 165 -6.71 9.27 17.06
N PRO A 166 -6.52 10.30 17.89
CA PRO A 166 -5.24 10.56 18.53
C PRO A 166 -4.96 9.54 19.65
N LEU A 167 -3.72 9.04 19.70
CA LEU A 167 -3.11 8.26 20.78
C LEU A 167 -3.73 6.89 21.11
N LEU A 168 -5.00 6.64 20.77
CA LEU A 168 -5.70 5.43 21.20
C LEU A 168 -5.17 4.15 20.53
N HIS A 169 -4.54 4.24 19.35
CA HIS A 169 -3.90 3.11 18.68
C HIS A 169 -2.63 2.60 19.38
N PHE A 170 -2.14 3.33 20.42
CA PHE A 170 -1.09 2.85 21.32
C PHE A 170 -1.59 1.88 22.39
N LEU A 171 -2.90 1.82 22.61
CA LEU A 171 -3.50 0.82 23.49
C LEU A 171 -3.30 -0.60 22.94
N PRO A 172 -3.36 -1.62 23.81
CA PRO A 172 -3.40 -3.00 23.36
C PRO A 172 -4.50 -3.18 22.30
N LYS A 173 -4.18 -3.88 21.20
CA LYS A 173 -5.08 -4.00 20.03
C LYS A 173 -6.52 -4.36 20.42
N LYS A 174 -6.71 -5.33 21.30
CA LYS A 174 -8.05 -5.74 21.79
C LYS A 174 -8.87 -4.60 22.44
N VAL A 175 -8.18 -3.67 23.10
CA VAL A 175 -8.82 -2.51 23.75
C VAL A 175 -9.16 -1.45 22.71
N PHE A 176 -8.25 -1.21 21.80
CA PHE A 176 -8.46 -0.28 20.68
C PHE A 176 -9.60 -0.75 19.76
N ASP A 177 -9.61 -2.04 19.37
CA ASP A 177 -10.66 -2.62 18.54
C ASP A 177 -12.05 -2.49 19.21
N ARG A 178 -12.15 -2.82 20.51
CA ARG A 178 -13.41 -2.65 21.27
C ARG A 178 -13.88 -1.20 21.28
N PHE A 179 -12.95 -0.26 21.41
CA PHE A 179 -13.27 1.17 21.35
C PHE A 179 -13.75 1.56 19.96
N LEU A 180 -13.11 1.07 18.88
CA LEU A 180 -13.53 1.34 17.51
C LEU A 180 -14.96 0.83 17.24
N HIS A 181 -15.31 -0.36 17.72
CA HIS A 181 -16.67 -0.86 17.65
C HIS A 181 -17.66 0.04 18.40
N PHE A 182 -17.28 0.49 19.60
CA PHE A 182 -18.13 1.37 20.41
C PHE A 182 -18.47 2.70 19.73
N ILE A 183 -17.50 3.30 19.02
CA ILE A 183 -17.70 4.59 18.31
C ILE A 183 -18.19 4.44 16.87
N GLY A 184 -18.62 3.25 16.45
CA GLY A 184 -19.13 2.99 15.10
C GLY A 184 -18.06 2.94 14.01
N LYS A 185 -16.77 2.83 14.38
CA LYS A 185 -15.65 2.66 13.43
C LYS A 185 -15.13 1.22 13.40
N GLY A 186 -15.99 0.24 13.65
CA GLY A 186 -15.63 -1.18 13.64
C GLY A 186 -15.02 -1.67 12.32
N TRP A 187 -15.23 -0.96 11.22
CA TRP A 187 -14.60 -1.24 9.93
C TRP A 187 -13.06 -1.18 9.97
N ALA A 188 -12.48 -0.40 10.89
CA ALA A 188 -11.03 -0.25 11.07
C ALA A 188 -10.45 -1.15 12.19
N ALA A 189 -11.31 -1.97 12.81
CA ALA A 189 -10.94 -2.90 13.88
C ALA A 189 -10.40 -4.24 13.33
N ASP A 190 -10.05 -5.12 14.23
CA ASP A 190 -9.63 -6.49 13.97
C ASP A 190 -8.38 -6.60 13.08
N GLU A 191 -8.46 -7.30 11.97
CA GLU A 191 -7.33 -7.56 11.08
C GLU A 191 -7.15 -6.53 9.97
N TYR A 192 -7.84 -5.39 10.05
CA TYR A 192 -7.80 -4.38 9.00
C TYR A 192 -6.41 -3.77 8.79
N MET A 193 -5.61 -3.65 9.85
CA MET A 193 -4.40 -2.86 9.79
C MET A 193 -3.32 -3.36 10.77
N TYR A 194 -2.10 -3.49 10.24
CA TYR A 194 -0.90 -3.87 11.01
C TYR A 194 0.20 -2.83 10.82
N LEU A 195 0.06 -1.72 11.54
CA LEU A 195 1.01 -0.61 11.50
C LEU A 195 2.41 -1.04 11.94
N LEU A 196 3.42 -0.50 11.28
CA LEU A 196 4.82 -0.83 11.46
C LEU A 196 5.56 0.29 12.22
N SER A 197 6.39 -0.10 13.18
CA SER A 197 7.48 0.76 13.65
C SER A 197 8.65 0.73 12.65
N LEU A 198 9.60 1.65 12.77
CA LEU A 198 10.81 1.62 11.96
C LEU A 198 11.56 0.29 12.11
N GLY A 199 11.68 -0.21 13.35
CA GLY A 199 12.36 -1.50 13.58
C GLY A 199 11.61 -2.69 13.01
N ASP A 200 10.26 -2.66 13.02
CA ASP A 200 9.46 -3.69 12.35
C ASP A 200 9.69 -3.66 10.84
N LEU A 201 9.66 -2.48 10.25
CA LEU A 201 9.88 -2.30 8.80
C LEU A 201 11.25 -2.83 8.37
N CYS A 202 12.33 -2.45 9.09
CA CYS A 202 13.67 -2.93 8.81
C CYS A 202 13.74 -4.47 8.86
N ARG A 203 13.20 -5.09 9.92
CA ARG A 203 13.19 -6.56 10.05
C ARG A 203 12.45 -7.24 8.89
N ARG A 204 11.37 -6.66 8.39
CA ARG A 204 10.63 -7.23 7.26
C ARG A 204 11.38 -7.10 5.95
N LEU A 205 12.02 -5.96 5.71
CA LEU A 205 12.88 -5.76 4.54
C LEU A 205 14.02 -6.76 4.52
N GLU A 206 14.72 -6.92 5.65
CA GLU A 206 15.81 -7.89 5.79
C GLU A 206 15.33 -9.34 5.60
N ALA A 207 14.19 -9.71 6.21
CA ALA A 207 13.59 -11.05 6.04
C ALA A 207 13.09 -11.30 4.60
N ALA A 208 12.72 -10.25 3.86
CA ALA A 208 12.42 -10.33 2.44
C ALA A 208 13.69 -10.39 1.55
N GLY A 209 14.88 -10.33 2.13
CA GLY A 209 16.15 -10.30 1.40
C GLY A 209 16.46 -8.96 0.76
N ILE A 210 15.80 -7.88 1.20
CA ILE A 210 16.07 -6.51 0.77
C ILE A 210 17.09 -5.93 1.76
N THR A 211 18.36 -5.95 1.41
CA THR A 211 19.46 -5.55 2.31
C THR A 211 20.04 -4.17 1.98
N LYS A 212 19.87 -3.74 0.72
CA LYS A 212 20.29 -2.41 0.25
C LYS A 212 19.02 -1.55 0.05
N TYR A 213 18.73 -0.66 0.97
CA TYR A 213 17.57 0.22 0.91
C TYR A 213 17.84 1.56 1.58
N LYS A 214 17.05 2.56 1.20
CA LYS A 214 17.02 3.88 1.83
C LYS A 214 15.67 4.08 2.48
N ILE A 215 15.64 4.53 3.75
CA ILE A 215 14.40 4.92 4.43
C ILE A 215 14.40 6.42 4.61
N ILE A 216 13.37 7.08 4.06
CA ILE A 216 13.12 8.51 4.21
C ILE A 216 11.96 8.68 5.18
N LYS A 217 12.19 9.44 6.25
CA LYS A 217 11.16 9.76 7.25
C LYS A 217 10.38 10.99 6.78
N ASN A 218 9.17 10.78 6.35
CA ASN A 218 8.27 11.87 6.01
C ASN A 218 7.66 12.42 7.31
N ARG A 219 7.99 13.69 7.62
CA ARG A 219 7.64 14.28 8.92
C ARG A 219 6.53 15.31 8.78
N LEU A 220 5.63 15.32 9.77
CA LEU A 220 4.71 16.41 10.04
C LEU A 220 5.13 17.03 11.37
N LEU A 221 5.60 18.27 11.34
CA LEU A 221 6.26 18.91 12.49
C LEU A 221 7.44 18.05 12.99
N PHE A 222 7.41 17.67 14.25
CA PHE A 222 8.47 16.86 14.92
C PHE A 222 8.25 15.35 14.79
N PHE A 223 7.07 14.91 14.34
CA PHE A 223 6.69 13.51 14.30
C PHE A 223 6.90 12.91 12.89
N THR A 224 7.41 11.70 12.84
CA THR A 224 7.43 10.93 11.58
C THR A 224 6.02 10.41 11.30
N LEU A 225 5.41 10.90 10.23
CA LEU A 225 4.06 10.54 9.80
C LEU A 225 4.07 9.17 9.10
N ASP A 226 4.96 9.01 8.14
CA ASP A 226 5.16 7.76 7.42
C ASP A 226 6.64 7.54 7.05
N PHE A 227 6.93 6.31 6.65
CA PHE A 227 8.21 5.90 6.10
C PHE A 227 8.07 5.75 4.59
N VAL A 228 9.06 6.24 3.86
CA VAL A 228 9.26 5.96 2.45
C VAL A 228 10.47 5.06 2.33
N VAL A 229 10.30 3.88 1.75
CA VAL A 229 11.36 2.92 1.45
C VAL A 229 11.65 2.99 -0.03
N VAL A 230 12.91 3.15 -0.37
CA VAL A 230 13.42 3.06 -1.74
C VAL A 230 14.50 2.01 -1.79
N PHE A 231 14.40 1.08 -2.71
CA PHE A 231 15.47 0.13 -2.99
C PHE A 231 15.60 -0.13 -4.49
N GLU A 232 16.77 -0.57 -4.88
CA GLU A 232 17.11 -1.04 -6.22
C GLU A 232 17.72 -2.43 -6.08
N ASP A 233 17.26 -3.34 -6.92
CA ASP A 233 17.71 -4.73 -6.95
C ASP A 233 18.26 -5.01 -8.36
N GLU A 234 19.58 -5.11 -8.44
CA GLU A 234 20.35 -5.36 -9.67
C GLU A 234 20.14 -6.77 -10.23
#